data_841e54b0adf96c79cfc09ae206683054
#
_entry.id   841e54b0adf96c79cfc09ae206683054
#
_cell.length_a   1.000
_cell.length_b   1.000
_cell.length_c   1.000
_cell.angle_alpha   90.00
_cell.angle_beta   90.00
_cell.angle_gamma   90.00
#
_symmetry.space_group_name_H-M   'P 1'
#
loop_
_entity.id
_entity.type
_entity.pdbx_description
1 polymer ?
#
loop_
_entity_poly.entity_id
_entity_poly.type
_entity_poly.pdbx_seq_one_letter_code
_entity_poly.pdbx_strand_id
1 'polypeptide(L)'
;MIRGLALAMIFINHVPGNHYEVLTSKNFGFSDAAEAFVLLAGVSAALAYAKHFEAKRWWAGIAGPWHRAWVLYMVHIVISVTVLGLVAAMLRFGEVPELISRDNFNRFVEDPVGVLIGLPLLLHQFGYVNILPLYILLMLVAPLLIWAGQRRPGWLLIGSLAVWAAAGITWQNLPNYPNQGGWFLNPFSWQLIFVLGVLTGLALRGKRRFVPVRRGLILAAAVYASLAFLVKQVPLVDQGFYVVMKTLREAGVPYLLVDFNKGYLQLPRLLHVLSLAYLISVSTHVRAFSASRWAWPLVVMGRQALPVFAVGTVLSFAARAALHYFDPTLTIVEDVVILGGLLALVLLAWVKELSRAALGAPRPPIVTEEPGQVAVPRSRPAQI
;
A
#
# COMPACT_ATOMS: atom_id res chain seq x y z
N MET A 1 -2.11 12.99 -3.96
CA MET A 1 -0.71 12.95 -4.39
C MET A 1 0.03 11.72 -3.84
N ILE A 2 0.28 11.58 -2.52
CA ILE A 2 1.12 10.49 -1.95
C ILE A 2 0.67 9.09 -2.36
N ARG A 3 -0.65 8.82 -2.39
CA ARG A 3 -1.17 7.53 -2.88
C ARG A 3 -0.83 7.27 -4.36
N GLY A 4 -0.86 8.32 -5.21
CA GLY A 4 -0.47 8.19 -6.61
C GLY A 4 1.03 7.96 -6.77
N LEU A 5 1.85 8.63 -5.97
CA LEU A 5 3.29 8.38 -5.91
C LEU A 5 3.58 6.93 -5.49
N ALA A 6 2.89 6.43 -4.45
CA ALA A 6 3.03 5.03 -4.04
C ALA A 6 2.67 4.05 -5.17
N LEU A 7 1.60 4.32 -5.94
CA LEU A 7 1.21 3.50 -7.09
C LEU A 7 2.24 3.52 -8.22
N ALA A 8 2.84 4.67 -8.51
CA ALA A 8 3.92 4.77 -9.49
C ALA A 8 5.15 3.96 -9.05
N MET A 9 5.56 4.08 -7.78
CA MET A 9 6.66 3.28 -7.22
C MET A 9 6.34 1.78 -7.21
N ILE A 10 5.09 1.39 -6.92
CA ILE A 10 4.64 -0.01 -6.97
C ILE A 10 4.81 -0.55 -8.40
N PHE A 11 4.34 0.18 -9.42
CA PHE A 11 4.50 -0.23 -10.82
C PHE A 11 5.97 -0.43 -11.19
N ILE A 12 6.83 0.56 -10.89
CA ILE A 12 8.29 0.48 -11.16
C ILE A 12 8.89 -0.75 -10.47
N ASN A 13 8.62 -0.94 -9.18
CA ASN A 13 9.17 -2.05 -8.39
C ASN A 13 8.61 -3.44 -8.79
N HIS A 14 7.51 -3.50 -9.53
CA HIS A 14 6.94 -4.72 -10.06
C HIS A 14 7.56 -5.15 -11.40
N VAL A 15 8.47 -4.34 -11.96
CA VAL A 15 9.33 -4.67 -13.10
C VAL A 15 10.77 -4.73 -12.60
N PRO A 16 11.19 -5.82 -11.94
CA PRO A 16 12.47 -5.88 -11.26
C PRO A 16 13.66 -5.81 -12.23
N GLY A 17 14.71 -5.13 -11.81
CA GLY A 17 15.95 -4.96 -12.58
C GLY A 17 15.98 -3.70 -13.44
N ASN A 18 14.89 -2.92 -13.49
CA ASN A 18 14.88 -1.66 -14.21
C ASN A 18 15.67 -0.55 -13.46
N HIS A 19 16.35 0.34 -14.20
CA HIS A 19 17.19 1.39 -13.60
C HIS A 19 16.38 2.46 -12.82
N TYR A 20 15.06 2.61 -13.07
CA TYR A 20 14.19 3.51 -12.31
C TYR A 20 13.92 3.04 -10.87
N GLU A 21 14.21 1.78 -10.55
CA GLU A 21 14.05 1.28 -9.17
C GLU A 21 14.85 2.08 -8.15
N VAL A 22 16.02 2.64 -8.57
CA VAL A 22 16.88 3.46 -7.70
C VAL A 22 16.16 4.71 -7.20
N LEU A 23 15.13 5.18 -7.91
CA LEU A 23 14.33 6.35 -7.55
C LEU A 23 13.16 6.00 -6.61
N THR A 24 12.92 4.73 -6.32
CA THR A 24 11.81 4.30 -5.48
C THR A 24 12.17 4.22 -4.01
N SER A 25 11.17 4.33 -3.14
CA SER A 25 11.35 4.37 -1.69
C SER A 25 12.08 3.15 -1.11
N LYS A 26 12.08 1.99 -1.78
CA LYS A 26 12.81 0.80 -1.31
C LYS A 26 14.32 0.99 -1.22
N ASN A 27 14.87 1.96 -1.98
CA ASN A 27 16.30 2.29 -1.98
C ASN A 27 16.66 3.45 -1.04
N PHE A 28 15.66 4.14 -0.46
CA PHE A 28 15.89 5.25 0.46
C PHE A 28 15.68 4.90 1.93
N GLY A 29 15.53 3.60 2.26
CA GLY A 29 15.41 3.15 3.64
C GLY A 29 14.80 1.76 3.76
N PHE A 30 14.20 1.47 4.93
CA PHE A 30 13.76 0.12 5.29
C PHE A 30 12.35 -0.23 4.83
N SER A 31 11.49 0.76 4.54
CA SER A 31 10.11 0.55 4.07
C SER A 31 9.95 0.90 2.60
N ASP A 32 8.88 0.43 2.00
CA ASP A 32 8.54 0.73 0.61
C ASP A 32 7.12 1.33 0.45
N ALA A 33 6.64 1.41 -0.77
CA ALA A 33 5.34 2.02 -1.08
C ALA A 33 4.13 1.25 -0.50
N ALA A 34 4.28 -0.04 -0.17
CA ALA A 34 3.17 -0.86 0.32
C ALA A 34 2.74 -0.43 1.72
N GLU A 35 3.69 -0.14 2.62
CA GLU A 35 3.39 0.36 3.97
C GLU A 35 2.63 1.69 3.92
N ALA A 36 3.11 2.62 3.07
CA ALA A 36 2.42 3.90 2.87
C ALA A 36 1.01 3.71 2.31
N PHE A 37 0.84 2.75 1.38
CA PHE A 37 -0.45 2.45 0.78
C PHE A 37 -1.46 1.93 1.82
N VAL A 38 -1.05 1.01 2.70
CA VAL A 38 -1.91 0.45 3.76
C VAL A 38 -2.24 1.49 4.84
N LEU A 39 -1.27 2.33 5.23
CA LEU A 39 -1.51 3.46 6.14
C LEU A 39 -2.59 4.40 5.58
N LEU A 40 -2.45 4.82 4.32
CA LEU A 40 -3.42 5.69 3.64
C LEU A 40 -4.76 5.01 3.40
N ALA A 41 -4.80 3.67 3.29
CA ALA A 41 -6.04 2.92 3.22
C ALA A 41 -6.83 3.03 4.53
N GLY A 42 -6.16 2.91 5.69
CA GLY A 42 -6.77 3.12 7.00
C GLY A 42 -7.30 4.54 7.19
N VAL A 43 -6.52 5.57 6.84
CA VAL A 43 -6.97 6.98 6.85
C VAL A 43 -8.24 7.14 6.02
N SER A 44 -8.24 6.60 4.80
CA SER A 44 -9.38 6.74 3.88
C SER A 44 -10.61 6.00 4.34
N ALA A 45 -10.46 4.82 4.95
CA ALA A 45 -11.57 4.06 5.53
C ALA A 45 -12.24 4.84 6.66
N ALA A 46 -11.46 5.42 7.57
CA ALA A 46 -12.01 6.26 8.64
C ALA A 46 -12.73 7.50 8.10
N LEU A 47 -12.14 8.22 7.13
CA LEU A 47 -12.76 9.41 6.54
C LEU A 47 -14.08 9.07 5.80
N ALA A 48 -14.14 7.93 5.13
CA ALA A 48 -15.33 7.53 4.38
C ALA A 48 -16.46 7.02 5.27
N TYR A 49 -16.15 6.18 6.27
CA TYR A 49 -17.15 5.37 6.95
C TYR A 49 -17.47 5.76 8.39
N ALA A 50 -16.58 6.48 9.09
CA ALA A 50 -16.79 6.85 10.51
C ALA A 50 -18.07 7.64 10.76
N LYS A 51 -18.50 8.48 9.79
CA LYS A 51 -19.74 9.25 9.86
C LYS A 51 -21.01 8.40 10.08
N HIS A 52 -21.02 7.17 9.61
CA HIS A 52 -22.17 6.29 9.72
C HIS A 52 -22.36 5.80 11.16
N PHE A 53 -21.26 5.53 11.87
CA PHE A 53 -21.30 5.16 13.29
C PHE A 53 -21.66 6.34 14.19
N GLU A 54 -21.20 7.56 13.88
CA GLU A 54 -21.60 8.79 14.54
C GLU A 54 -23.11 9.04 14.42
N ALA A 55 -23.66 8.81 13.22
CA ALA A 55 -25.10 8.93 12.93
C ALA A 55 -25.93 7.72 13.37
N LYS A 56 -25.34 6.77 14.11
CA LYS A 56 -25.97 5.52 14.55
C LYS A 56 -26.54 4.65 13.40
N ARG A 57 -26.05 4.86 12.18
CA ARG A 57 -26.41 4.07 11.00
C ARG A 57 -25.48 2.86 10.88
N TRP A 58 -25.59 1.94 11.83
CA TRP A 58 -24.68 0.79 11.97
C TRP A 58 -24.56 -0.04 10.69
N TRP A 59 -25.70 -0.34 10.07
CA TRP A 59 -25.69 -1.14 8.83
C TRP A 59 -24.92 -0.46 7.71
N ALA A 60 -25.10 0.84 7.52
CA ALA A 60 -24.33 1.59 6.51
C ALA A 60 -22.82 1.65 6.85
N GLY A 61 -22.49 1.69 8.14
CA GLY A 61 -21.11 1.61 8.64
C GLY A 61 -20.43 0.27 8.36
N ILE A 62 -21.21 -0.82 8.31
CA ILE A 62 -20.74 -2.18 8.01
C ILE A 62 -20.78 -2.45 6.52
N ALA A 63 -21.91 -2.19 5.87
CA ALA A 63 -22.14 -2.52 4.46
C ALA A 63 -21.17 -1.78 3.53
N GLY A 64 -20.81 -0.53 3.85
CA GLY A 64 -19.87 0.24 3.04
C GLY A 64 -18.48 -0.40 2.91
N PRO A 65 -17.78 -0.67 4.03
CA PRO A 65 -16.50 -1.38 4.00
C PRO A 65 -16.61 -2.79 3.41
N TRP A 66 -17.67 -3.54 3.70
CA TRP A 66 -17.87 -4.89 3.16
C TRP A 66 -18.13 -4.88 1.65
N HIS A 67 -18.92 -3.94 1.15
CA HIS A 67 -19.03 -3.73 -0.29
C HIS A 67 -17.66 -3.41 -0.92
N ARG A 68 -16.85 -2.59 -0.25
CA ARG A 68 -15.48 -2.32 -0.71
C ARG A 68 -14.61 -3.58 -0.71
N ALA A 69 -14.72 -4.43 0.32
CA ALA A 69 -14.03 -5.72 0.38
C ALA A 69 -14.44 -6.63 -0.78
N TRP A 70 -15.76 -6.68 -1.10
CA TRP A 70 -16.27 -7.42 -2.24
C TRP A 70 -15.71 -6.91 -3.58
N VAL A 71 -15.69 -5.61 -3.81
CA VAL A 71 -15.09 -5.02 -5.02
C VAL A 71 -13.61 -5.37 -5.12
N LEU A 72 -12.86 -5.31 -4.02
CA LEU A 72 -11.44 -5.71 -3.97
C LEU A 72 -11.26 -7.19 -4.29
N TYR A 73 -12.15 -8.05 -3.76
CA TYR A 73 -12.14 -9.49 -4.02
C TYR A 73 -12.36 -9.78 -5.52
N MET A 74 -13.38 -9.15 -6.13
CA MET A 74 -13.62 -9.32 -7.57
C MET A 74 -12.42 -8.85 -8.41
N VAL A 75 -11.82 -7.71 -8.05
CA VAL A 75 -10.62 -7.20 -8.72
C VAL A 75 -9.43 -8.16 -8.52
N HIS A 76 -9.26 -8.72 -7.32
CA HIS A 76 -8.21 -9.71 -7.04
C HIS A 76 -8.35 -10.94 -7.96
N ILE A 77 -9.55 -11.51 -8.06
CA ILE A 77 -9.80 -12.67 -8.92
C ILE A 77 -9.54 -12.32 -10.39
N VAL A 78 -10.07 -11.19 -10.88
CA VAL A 78 -9.89 -10.77 -12.29
C VAL A 78 -8.41 -10.56 -12.61
N ILE A 79 -7.66 -9.86 -11.75
CA ILE A 79 -6.22 -9.66 -11.97
C ILE A 79 -5.48 -11.00 -11.95
N SER A 80 -5.75 -11.85 -10.97
CA SER A 80 -5.08 -13.14 -10.83
C SER A 80 -5.30 -14.03 -12.04
N VAL A 81 -6.55 -14.13 -12.54
CA VAL A 81 -6.86 -14.90 -13.75
C VAL A 81 -6.21 -14.27 -14.99
N THR A 82 -6.23 -12.93 -15.12
CA THR A 82 -5.62 -12.23 -16.25
C THR A 82 -4.10 -12.43 -16.27
N VAL A 83 -3.44 -12.29 -15.12
CA VAL A 83 -1.98 -12.50 -15.01
C VAL A 83 -1.63 -13.96 -15.25
N LEU A 84 -2.42 -14.92 -14.74
CA LEU A 84 -2.22 -16.33 -15.00
C LEU A 84 -2.35 -16.63 -16.51
N GLY A 85 -3.38 -16.07 -17.18
CA GLY A 85 -3.55 -16.19 -18.62
C GLY A 85 -2.38 -15.59 -19.41
N LEU A 86 -1.88 -14.43 -18.98
CA LEU A 86 -0.71 -13.78 -19.57
C LEU A 86 0.55 -14.65 -19.43
N VAL A 87 0.82 -15.18 -18.22
CA VAL A 87 1.95 -16.09 -17.98
C VAL A 87 1.81 -17.37 -18.81
N ALA A 88 0.62 -17.96 -18.89
CA ALA A 88 0.37 -19.15 -19.71
C ALA A 88 0.59 -18.88 -21.21
N ALA A 89 0.18 -17.71 -21.71
CA ALA A 89 0.46 -17.30 -23.09
C ALA A 89 1.96 -17.12 -23.36
N MET A 90 2.68 -16.51 -22.43
CA MET A 90 4.14 -16.36 -22.52
C MET A 90 4.85 -17.70 -22.56
N LEU A 91 4.39 -18.68 -21.77
CA LEU A 91 4.93 -20.03 -21.80
C LEU A 91 4.65 -20.75 -23.12
N ARG A 92 3.44 -20.57 -23.64
CA ARG A 92 2.99 -21.28 -24.85
C ARG A 92 3.61 -20.71 -26.13
N PHE A 93 3.79 -19.41 -26.21
CA PHE A 93 4.15 -18.67 -27.41
C PHE A 93 5.49 -17.95 -27.32
N GLY A 94 5.98 -17.70 -26.13
CA GLY A 94 7.13 -16.85 -25.87
C GLY A 94 8.36 -17.56 -25.32
N GLU A 95 8.24 -18.82 -24.93
CA GLU A 95 9.35 -19.62 -24.37
C GLU A 95 10.08 -18.94 -23.19
N VAL A 96 9.33 -18.31 -22.25
CA VAL A 96 9.88 -17.61 -21.08
C VAL A 96 9.67 -18.41 -19.79
N PRO A 97 10.40 -19.53 -19.60
CA PRO A 97 10.20 -20.42 -18.44
C PRO A 97 10.57 -19.76 -17.10
N GLU A 98 11.41 -18.75 -17.11
CA GLU A 98 11.87 -18.05 -15.90
C GLU A 98 10.73 -17.31 -15.16
N LEU A 99 9.66 -16.95 -15.87
CA LEU A 99 8.48 -16.33 -15.24
C LEU A 99 7.69 -17.30 -14.36
N ILE A 100 7.79 -18.61 -14.61
CA ILE A 100 7.12 -19.63 -13.80
C ILE A 100 7.77 -19.75 -12.42
N SER A 101 9.09 -19.73 -12.35
CA SER A 101 9.83 -19.92 -11.09
C SER A 101 9.65 -18.77 -10.11
N ARG A 102 9.13 -17.64 -10.58
CA ARG A 102 8.89 -16.44 -9.78
C ARG A 102 7.41 -16.34 -9.38
N ASP A 103 7.14 -15.63 -8.32
CA ASP A 103 5.80 -15.15 -7.93
C ASP A 103 4.76 -16.25 -7.68
N ASN A 104 5.18 -17.46 -7.33
CA ASN A 104 4.34 -18.64 -7.04
C ASN A 104 3.59 -19.23 -8.26
N PHE A 105 3.97 -18.90 -9.50
CA PHE A 105 3.34 -19.51 -10.68
C PHE A 105 3.75 -20.97 -10.88
N ASN A 106 4.93 -21.40 -10.41
CA ASN A 106 5.34 -22.81 -10.42
C ASN A 106 4.30 -23.72 -9.77
N ARG A 107 3.63 -23.25 -8.71
CA ARG A 107 2.58 -24.01 -8.03
C ARG A 107 1.37 -24.32 -8.90
N PHE A 108 1.03 -23.42 -9.83
CA PHE A 108 -0.04 -23.71 -10.78
C PHE A 108 0.32 -24.87 -11.75
N VAL A 109 1.58 -25.06 -12.05
CA VAL A 109 2.06 -26.18 -12.86
C VAL A 109 2.14 -27.47 -12.04
N GLU A 110 2.61 -27.37 -10.78
CA GLU A 110 2.83 -28.54 -9.90
C GLU A 110 1.52 -29.05 -9.27
N ASP A 111 0.63 -28.16 -8.84
CA ASP A 111 -0.66 -28.48 -8.19
C ASP A 111 -1.76 -27.51 -8.65
N PRO A 112 -2.25 -27.64 -9.89
CA PRO A 112 -3.27 -26.75 -10.43
C PRO A 112 -4.58 -26.79 -9.64
N VAL A 113 -4.96 -27.96 -9.09
CA VAL A 113 -6.18 -28.11 -8.30
C VAL A 113 -6.06 -27.38 -6.98
N GLY A 114 -4.93 -27.50 -6.28
CA GLY A 114 -4.66 -26.77 -5.05
C GLY A 114 -4.69 -25.24 -5.26
N VAL A 115 -4.11 -24.75 -6.36
CA VAL A 115 -4.16 -23.32 -6.70
C VAL A 115 -5.58 -22.85 -7.01
N LEU A 116 -6.37 -23.63 -7.78
CA LEU A 116 -7.78 -23.30 -8.09
C LEU A 116 -8.67 -23.26 -6.84
N ILE A 117 -8.37 -24.07 -5.83
CA ILE A 117 -9.03 -24.01 -4.52
C ILE A 117 -8.52 -22.83 -3.70
N GLY A 118 -7.19 -22.67 -3.63
CA GLY A 118 -6.55 -21.66 -2.77
C GLY A 118 -6.81 -20.22 -3.21
N LEU A 119 -6.87 -19.96 -4.51
CA LEU A 119 -7.04 -18.62 -5.05
C LEU A 119 -8.35 -17.93 -4.62
N PRO A 120 -9.55 -18.52 -4.81
CA PRO A 120 -10.80 -17.90 -4.38
C PRO A 120 -10.94 -17.83 -2.86
N LEU A 121 -10.26 -18.70 -2.11
CA LEU A 121 -10.21 -18.65 -0.65
C LEU A 121 -9.17 -17.66 -0.12
N LEU A 122 -8.48 -16.92 -0.99
CA LEU A 122 -7.38 -15.99 -0.68
C LEU A 122 -6.15 -16.67 -0.07
N LEU A 123 -6.12 -17.99 -0.02
CA LEU A 123 -5.01 -18.78 0.52
C LEU A 123 -3.83 -18.82 -0.44
N HIS A 124 -4.09 -18.94 -1.76
CA HIS A 124 -3.04 -18.81 -2.78
C HIS A 124 -2.95 -17.37 -3.29
N GLN A 125 -1.74 -16.87 -3.36
CA GLN A 125 -1.47 -15.50 -3.79
C GLN A 125 -0.30 -15.49 -4.75
N PHE A 126 -0.53 -15.01 -5.97
CA PHE A 126 0.57 -14.71 -6.88
C PHE A 126 1.34 -13.47 -6.40
N GLY A 127 2.64 -13.45 -6.66
CA GLY A 127 3.48 -12.30 -6.34
C GLY A 127 2.91 -11.01 -6.95
N TYR A 128 3.14 -9.90 -6.26
CA TYR A 128 2.65 -8.57 -6.63
C TYR A 128 1.12 -8.37 -6.59
N VAL A 129 0.31 -9.44 -6.44
CA VAL A 129 -1.15 -9.36 -6.23
C VAL A 129 -1.53 -9.50 -4.75
N ASN A 130 -0.60 -9.91 -3.90
CA ASN A 130 -0.77 -10.28 -2.49
C ASN A 130 -1.23 -9.14 -1.55
N ILE A 131 -1.14 -7.88 -1.97
CA ILE A 131 -1.66 -6.75 -1.18
C ILE A 131 -3.20 -6.69 -1.19
N LEU A 132 -3.86 -7.22 -2.24
CA LEU A 132 -5.33 -7.22 -2.32
C LEU A 132 -5.98 -8.14 -1.28
N PRO A 133 -5.56 -9.42 -1.10
CA PRO A 133 -6.02 -10.26 0.00
C PRO A 133 -5.90 -9.60 1.37
N LEU A 134 -4.75 -9.00 1.67
CA LEU A 134 -4.56 -8.23 2.89
C LEU A 134 -5.61 -7.11 3.02
N TYR A 135 -5.80 -6.32 1.95
CA TYR A 135 -6.73 -5.19 1.98
C TYR A 135 -8.19 -5.64 2.10
N ILE A 136 -8.56 -6.78 1.52
CA ILE A 136 -9.88 -7.41 1.69
C ILE A 136 -10.13 -7.69 3.17
N LEU A 137 -9.22 -8.39 3.85
CA LEU A 137 -9.36 -8.70 5.27
C LEU A 137 -9.43 -7.45 6.13
N LEU A 138 -8.57 -6.46 5.86
CA LEU A 138 -8.59 -5.18 6.58
C LEU A 138 -9.92 -4.43 6.38
N MET A 139 -10.54 -4.51 5.20
CA MET A 139 -11.86 -3.91 4.96
C MET A 139 -13.00 -4.67 5.66
N LEU A 140 -12.89 -5.99 5.78
CA LEU A 140 -13.89 -6.80 6.51
C LEU A 140 -13.90 -6.46 8.02
N VAL A 141 -12.72 -6.22 8.60
CA VAL A 141 -12.60 -5.84 10.02
C VAL A 141 -12.69 -4.33 10.26
N ALA A 142 -12.61 -3.49 9.21
CA ALA A 142 -12.62 -2.03 9.32
C ALA A 142 -13.83 -1.46 10.11
N PRO A 143 -15.07 -1.99 9.98
CA PRO A 143 -16.19 -1.51 10.79
C PRO A 143 -15.92 -1.56 12.29
N LEU A 144 -15.38 -2.70 12.77
CA LEU A 144 -15.01 -2.89 14.17
C LEU A 144 -13.90 -1.94 14.61
N LEU A 145 -12.85 -1.81 13.77
CA LEU A 145 -11.70 -0.95 14.07
C LEU A 145 -12.10 0.53 14.13
N ILE A 146 -12.96 0.99 13.21
CA ILE A 146 -13.45 2.37 13.19
C ILE A 146 -14.33 2.63 14.42
N TRP A 147 -15.26 1.74 14.72
CA TRP A 147 -16.13 1.85 15.89
C TRP A 147 -15.33 1.86 17.20
N ALA A 148 -14.40 0.93 17.38
CA ALA A 148 -13.55 0.87 18.56
C ALA A 148 -12.66 2.12 18.68
N GLY A 149 -12.11 2.61 17.55
CA GLY A 149 -11.29 3.81 17.48
C GLY A 149 -12.05 5.08 17.86
N GLN A 150 -13.35 5.17 17.52
CA GLN A 150 -14.20 6.29 17.96
C GLN A 150 -14.50 6.27 19.44
N ARG A 151 -14.62 5.08 20.04
CA ARG A 151 -15.01 4.93 21.44
C ARG A 151 -13.81 4.90 22.40
N ARG A 152 -12.80 4.14 22.06
CA ARG A 152 -11.65 3.85 22.94
C ARG A 152 -10.36 3.78 22.11
N PRO A 153 -9.88 4.88 21.53
CA PRO A 153 -8.72 4.88 20.63
C PRO A 153 -7.45 4.32 21.26
N GLY A 154 -7.23 4.56 22.55
CA GLY A 154 -6.07 4.01 23.27
C GLY A 154 -6.13 2.49 23.40
N TRP A 155 -7.30 1.93 23.72
CA TRP A 155 -7.46 0.46 23.80
C TRP A 155 -7.34 -0.21 22.44
N LEU A 156 -7.84 0.42 21.37
CA LEU A 156 -7.64 -0.07 20.01
C LEU A 156 -6.14 -0.12 19.66
N LEU A 157 -5.41 0.94 19.98
CA LEU A 157 -3.96 0.99 19.71
C LEU A 157 -3.20 -0.08 20.52
N ILE A 158 -3.49 -0.22 21.82
CA ILE A 158 -2.87 -1.25 22.69
C ILE A 158 -3.18 -2.66 22.17
N GLY A 159 -4.45 -2.96 21.85
CA GLY A 159 -4.83 -4.26 21.30
C GLY A 159 -4.17 -4.55 19.95
N SER A 160 -4.08 -3.54 19.07
CA SER A 160 -3.41 -3.65 17.78
C SER A 160 -1.90 -3.91 17.92
N LEU A 161 -1.25 -3.21 18.86
CA LEU A 161 0.17 -3.46 19.20
C LEU A 161 0.38 -4.86 19.76
N ALA A 162 -0.53 -5.33 20.64
CA ALA A 162 -0.44 -6.66 21.21
C ALA A 162 -0.57 -7.75 20.12
N VAL A 163 -1.51 -7.60 19.17
CA VAL A 163 -1.66 -8.54 18.06
C VAL A 163 -0.42 -8.52 17.15
N TRP A 164 0.12 -7.35 16.85
CA TRP A 164 1.36 -7.20 16.07
C TRP A 164 2.55 -7.87 16.77
N ALA A 165 2.72 -7.62 18.06
CA ALA A 165 3.80 -8.19 18.84
C ALA A 165 3.66 -9.73 18.96
N ALA A 166 2.47 -10.22 19.26
CA ALA A 166 2.21 -11.66 19.33
C ALA A 166 2.53 -12.33 17.98
N ALA A 167 2.02 -11.82 16.86
CA ALA A 167 2.28 -12.38 15.54
C ALA A 167 3.78 -12.37 15.19
N GLY A 168 4.50 -11.29 15.52
CA GLY A 168 5.94 -11.18 15.23
C GLY A 168 6.83 -12.04 16.14
N ILE A 169 6.40 -12.33 17.37
CA ILE A 169 7.14 -13.18 18.31
C ILE A 169 6.85 -14.67 18.06
N THR A 170 5.59 -15.02 17.81
CA THR A 170 5.16 -16.42 17.65
C THR A 170 5.16 -16.90 16.20
N TRP A 171 5.44 -16.02 15.25
CA TRP A 171 5.42 -16.30 13.80
C TRP A 171 4.07 -16.78 13.29
N GLN A 172 2.97 -16.47 14.01
CA GLN A 172 1.62 -16.79 13.58
C GLN A 172 1.26 -16.03 12.31
N ASN A 173 0.67 -16.76 11.34
CA ASN A 173 0.24 -16.21 10.07
C ASN A 173 -0.95 -17.01 9.51
N LEU A 174 -1.64 -16.49 8.50
CA LEU A 174 -2.61 -17.28 7.74
C LEU A 174 -1.91 -18.23 6.78
N PRO A 175 -2.47 -19.43 6.54
CA PRO A 175 -1.83 -20.42 5.66
C PRO A 175 -1.82 -19.95 4.20
N ASN A 176 -0.76 -20.33 3.48
CA ASN A 176 -0.60 -20.07 2.04
C ASN A 176 -0.74 -21.39 1.26
N TYR A 177 -1.98 -21.89 1.16
CA TYR A 177 -2.27 -23.17 0.47
C TYR A 177 -2.34 -22.98 -1.06
N PRO A 178 -1.75 -23.85 -1.89
CA PRO A 178 -1.10 -25.13 -1.54
C PRO A 178 0.39 -25.00 -1.15
N ASN A 179 0.92 -23.79 -1.03
CA ASN A 179 2.28 -23.60 -0.57
C ASN A 179 2.41 -23.94 0.93
N GLN A 180 3.62 -24.26 1.34
CA GLN A 180 3.94 -24.30 2.76
C GLN A 180 4.22 -22.89 3.32
N GLY A 181 3.90 -22.68 4.59
CA GLY A 181 4.13 -21.41 5.27
C GLY A 181 2.90 -20.49 5.30
N GLY A 182 3.15 -19.20 5.46
CA GLY A 182 2.10 -18.20 5.66
C GLY A 182 2.01 -17.16 4.54
N TRP A 183 1.02 -16.29 4.64
CA TRP A 183 0.85 -15.19 3.72
C TRP A 183 2.09 -14.29 3.68
N PHE A 184 2.44 -13.82 2.48
CA PHE A 184 3.57 -12.89 2.32
C PHE A 184 3.39 -11.60 3.13
N LEU A 185 2.19 -11.01 3.14
CA LEU A 185 1.84 -9.88 4.00
C LEU A 185 0.94 -10.40 5.12
N ASN A 186 1.51 -10.64 6.28
CA ASN A 186 0.81 -11.19 7.45
C ASN A 186 -0.27 -10.22 7.96
N PRO A 187 -1.56 -10.56 7.89
CA PRO A 187 -2.63 -9.65 8.29
C PRO A 187 -2.59 -9.25 9.76
N PHE A 188 -2.13 -10.15 10.64
CA PHE A 188 -2.00 -9.88 12.08
C PHE A 188 -0.93 -8.83 12.37
N SER A 189 0.10 -8.74 11.54
CA SER A 189 1.14 -7.73 11.66
C SER A 189 0.75 -6.43 10.94
N TRP A 190 0.24 -6.53 9.71
CA TRP A 190 -0.07 -5.38 8.88
C TRP A 190 -1.32 -4.60 9.32
N GLN A 191 -2.19 -5.20 10.17
CA GLN A 191 -3.31 -4.48 10.74
C GLN A 191 -2.88 -3.28 11.59
N LEU A 192 -1.68 -3.30 12.21
CA LEU A 192 -1.20 -2.20 13.04
C LEU A 192 -1.06 -0.91 12.24
N ILE A 193 -0.41 -0.96 11.08
CA ILE A 193 -0.25 0.24 10.24
C ILE A 193 -1.59 0.73 9.69
N PHE A 194 -2.54 -0.17 9.41
CA PHE A 194 -3.89 0.18 9.03
C PHE A 194 -4.64 0.87 10.18
N VAL A 195 -4.54 0.36 11.42
CA VAL A 195 -5.14 0.95 12.62
C VAL A 195 -4.56 2.34 12.90
N LEU A 196 -3.25 2.51 12.76
CA LEU A 196 -2.62 3.85 12.86
C LEU A 196 -3.18 4.81 11.81
N GLY A 197 -3.45 4.31 10.61
CA GLY A 197 -4.17 5.04 9.56
C GLY A 197 -5.59 5.41 9.99
N VAL A 198 -6.36 4.44 10.53
CA VAL A 198 -7.73 4.67 11.02
C VAL A 198 -7.74 5.74 12.12
N LEU A 199 -6.87 5.64 13.12
CA LEU A 199 -6.78 6.62 14.21
C LEU A 199 -6.40 8.02 13.70
N THR A 200 -5.49 8.08 12.71
CA THR A 200 -5.14 9.34 12.03
C THR A 200 -6.36 9.93 11.31
N GLY A 201 -7.10 9.12 10.55
CA GLY A 201 -8.30 9.55 9.84
C GLY A 201 -9.41 10.02 10.77
N LEU A 202 -9.61 9.34 11.92
CA LEU A 202 -10.57 9.75 12.95
C LEU A 202 -10.18 11.11 13.59
N ALA A 203 -8.90 11.31 13.88
CA ALA A 203 -8.39 12.58 14.40
C ALA A 203 -8.60 13.72 13.39
N LEU A 204 -8.31 13.48 12.10
CA LEU A 204 -8.53 14.46 11.03
C LEU A 204 -10.01 14.83 10.88
N ARG A 205 -10.94 13.88 11.01
CA ARG A 205 -12.38 14.20 11.05
C ARG A 205 -12.74 15.13 12.21
N GLY A 206 -12.11 14.93 13.36
CA GLY A 206 -12.26 15.80 14.53
C GLY A 206 -11.45 17.12 14.43
N LYS A 207 -10.92 17.47 13.26
CA LYS A 207 -10.05 18.63 13.03
C LYS A 207 -8.85 18.66 14.00
N ARG A 208 -8.34 17.51 14.36
CA ARG A 208 -7.19 17.33 15.25
C ARG A 208 -6.12 16.49 14.57
N ARG A 209 -4.90 16.64 15.03
CA ARG A 209 -3.80 15.74 14.61
C ARG A 209 -3.71 14.56 15.58
N PHE A 210 -3.55 13.35 15.05
CA PHE A 210 -3.30 12.16 15.87
C PHE A 210 -1.94 12.25 16.56
N VAL A 211 -0.90 12.65 15.81
CA VAL A 211 0.43 12.92 16.35
C VAL A 211 0.67 14.45 16.34
N PRO A 212 0.93 15.08 17.49
CA PRO A 212 1.14 16.52 17.57
C PRO A 212 2.45 16.94 16.87
N VAL A 213 2.48 18.18 16.36
CA VAL A 213 3.71 18.77 15.81
C VAL A 213 4.62 19.20 16.95
N ARG A 214 5.74 18.48 17.14
CA ARG A 214 6.75 18.78 18.15
C ARG A 214 8.13 18.73 17.53
N ARG A 215 8.98 19.71 17.84
CA ARG A 215 10.36 19.79 17.31
C ARG A 215 11.16 18.50 17.58
N GLY A 216 11.03 17.94 18.78
CA GLY A 216 11.71 16.68 19.14
C GLY A 216 11.26 15.50 18.28
N LEU A 217 9.96 15.37 17.96
CA LEU A 217 9.46 14.32 17.07
C LEU A 217 9.90 14.53 15.62
N ILE A 218 9.97 15.80 15.16
CA ILE A 218 10.50 16.10 13.81
C ILE A 218 11.96 15.69 13.74
N LEU A 219 12.75 16.07 14.75
CA LEU A 219 14.17 15.72 14.80
C LEU A 219 14.36 14.19 14.86
N ALA A 220 13.65 13.50 15.76
CA ALA A 220 13.74 12.03 15.87
C ALA A 220 13.37 11.32 14.57
N ALA A 221 12.27 11.75 13.91
CA ALA A 221 11.86 11.18 12.63
C ALA A 221 12.87 11.48 11.52
N ALA A 222 13.45 12.70 11.49
CA ALA A 222 14.47 13.06 10.51
C ALA A 222 15.76 12.26 10.72
N VAL A 223 16.23 12.14 11.96
CA VAL A 223 17.42 11.34 12.31
C VAL A 223 17.24 9.89 11.91
N TYR A 224 16.07 9.30 12.24
CA TYR A 224 15.80 7.90 11.90
C TYR A 224 15.70 7.66 10.39
N ALA A 225 15.01 8.55 9.67
CA ALA A 225 14.93 8.47 8.21
C ALA A 225 16.30 8.66 7.54
N SER A 226 17.14 9.58 8.06
CA SER A 226 18.51 9.78 7.58
C SER A 226 19.40 8.57 7.87
N LEU A 227 19.28 7.97 9.06
CA LEU A 227 19.99 6.73 9.39
C LEU A 227 19.60 5.60 8.43
N ALA A 228 18.30 5.41 8.20
CA ALA A 228 17.81 4.40 7.27
C ALA A 228 18.31 4.62 5.84
N PHE A 229 18.39 5.86 5.41
CA PHE A 229 19.00 6.25 4.13
C PHE A 229 20.50 5.93 4.08
N LEU A 230 21.27 6.32 5.10
CA LEU A 230 22.71 6.06 5.16
C LEU A 230 23.03 4.55 5.19
N VAL A 231 22.24 3.76 5.93
CA VAL A 231 22.38 2.30 5.93
C VAL A 231 22.19 1.73 4.51
N LYS A 232 21.27 2.29 3.71
CA LYS A 232 21.04 1.81 2.33
C LYS A 232 22.06 2.28 1.33
N GLN A 233 22.69 3.44 1.55
CA GLN A 233 23.58 4.08 0.54
C GLN A 233 25.07 3.94 0.87
N VAL A 234 25.42 3.72 2.13
CA VAL A 234 26.83 3.73 2.57
C VAL A 234 27.22 2.34 3.10
N PRO A 235 28.00 1.55 2.36
CA PRO A 235 28.35 0.17 2.73
C PRO A 235 28.95 0.03 4.13
N LEU A 236 29.78 0.99 4.56
CA LEU A 236 30.38 0.98 5.89
C LEU A 236 29.31 1.12 7.01
N VAL A 237 28.30 1.98 6.77
CA VAL A 237 27.19 2.16 7.72
C VAL A 237 26.30 0.92 7.75
N ASP A 238 26.04 0.32 6.58
CA ASP A 238 25.28 -0.94 6.48
C ASP A 238 25.95 -2.08 7.26
N GLN A 239 27.26 -2.26 7.06
CA GLN A 239 28.04 -3.27 7.79
C GLN A 239 28.01 -3.04 9.31
N GLY A 240 28.25 -1.81 9.77
CA GLY A 240 28.20 -1.48 11.19
C GLY A 240 26.81 -1.69 11.78
N PHE A 241 25.76 -1.27 11.05
CA PHE A 241 24.38 -1.46 11.46
C PHE A 241 23.99 -2.95 11.50
N TYR A 242 24.42 -3.74 10.52
CA TYR A 242 24.22 -5.20 10.51
C TYR A 242 24.86 -5.88 11.73
N VAL A 243 26.10 -5.50 12.07
CA VAL A 243 26.80 -6.03 13.26
C VAL A 243 26.01 -5.73 14.52
N VAL A 244 25.52 -4.49 14.70
CA VAL A 244 24.70 -4.11 15.86
C VAL A 244 23.42 -4.95 15.93
N MET A 245 22.67 -5.07 14.83
CA MET A 245 21.44 -5.86 14.80
C MET A 245 21.70 -7.35 15.06
N LYS A 246 22.79 -7.90 14.52
CA LYS A 246 23.22 -9.27 14.79
C LYS A 246 23.55 -9.49 16.27
N THR A 247 24.35 -8.61 16.87
CA THR A 247 24.71 -8.68 18.29
C THR A 247 23.49 -8.61 19.21
N LEU A 248 22.54 -7.72 18.91
CA LEU A 248 21.29 -7.64 19.67
C LEU A 248 20.47 -8.93 19.55
N ARG A 249 20.44 -9.55 18.38
CA ARG A 249 19.78 -10.82 18.14
C ARG A 249 20.43 -11.95 18.93
N GLU A 250 21.76 -12.03 18.92
CA GLU A 250 22.54 -13.00 19.70
C GLU A 250 22.38 -12.81 21.22
N ALA A 251 22.12 -11.55 21.64
CA ALA A 251 21.77 -11.23 23.03
C ALA A 251 20.32 -11.57 23.41
N GLY A 252 19.53 -12.19 22.49
CA GLY A 252 18.17 -12.64 22.76
C GLY A 252 17.08 -11.59 22.49
N VAL A 253 17.39 -10.46 21.85
CA VAL A 253 16.37 -9.48 21.44
C VAL A 253 15.47 -10.10 20.36
N PRO A 254 14.14 -10.04 20.52
CA PRO A 254 13.21 -10.62 19.55
C PRO A 254 13.44 -10.11 18.11
N TYR A 255 13.37 -11.01 17.14
CA TYR A 255 13.48 -10.68 15.71
C TYR A 255 12.55 -9.54 15.28
N LEU A 256 11.36 -9.47 15.87
CA LEU A 256 10.39 -8.39 15.63
C LEU A 256 11.02 -6.99 15.78
N LEU A 257 12.00 -6.81 16.64
CA LEU A 257 12.61 -5.52 16.97
C LEU A 257 13.88 -5.22 16.17
N VAL A 258 14.57 -6.25 15.67
CA VAL A 258 15.93 -6.12 15.12
C VAL A 258 16.07 -6.63 13.68
N ASP A 259 15.00 -7.12 13.07
CA ASP A 259 15.03 -7.63 11.71
C ASP A 259 14.14 -6.77 10.77
N PHE A 260 14.25 -6.98 9.44
CA PHE A 260 13.64 -6.17 8.40
C PHE A 260 12.60 -6.94 7.59
N ASN A 261 12.06 -8.03 8.12
CA ASN A 261 11.09 -8.84 7.42
C ASN A 261 9.82 -8.05 7.10
N LYS A 262 9.53 -7.92 5.81
CA LYS A 262 8.35 -7.19 5.30
C LYS A 262 7.05 -7.89 5.68
N GLY A 263 7.04 -9.21 5.64
CA GLY A 263 5.85 -10.00 5.91
C GLY A 263 5.26 -9.71 7.28
N TYR A 264 6.11 -9.58 8.29
CA TYR A 264 5.74 -9.32 9.67
C TYR A 264 5.79 -7.84 10.06
N LEU A 265 6.02 -6.94 9.11
CA LEU A 265 6.09 -5.49 9.35
C LEU A 265 6.93 -5.16 10.59
N GLN A 266 8.18 -5.66 10.61
CA GLN A 266 9.04 -5.55 11.79
C GLN A 266 9.38 -4.11 12.12
N LEU A 267 9.79 -3.86 13.38
CA LEU A 267 9.91 -2.54 13.98
C LEU A 267 10.73 -1.55 13.16
N PRO A 268 11.91 -1.91 12.58
CA PRO A 268 12.69 -0.94 11.80
C PRO A 268 11.92 -0.44 10.55
N ARG A 269 11.15 -1.32 9.90
CA ARG A 269 10.31 -0.93 8.76
C ARG A 269 9.14 -0.04 9.20
N LEU A 270 8.47 -0.44 10.28
CA LEU A 270 7.35 0.32 10.84
C LEU A 270 7.78 1.73 11.26
N LEU A 271 8.88 1.85 12.01
CA LEU A 271 9.40 3.16 12.40
C LEU A 271 9.80 4.02 11.21
N HIS A 272 10.38 3.41 10.16
CA HIS A 272 10.78 4.16 8.97
C HIS A 272 9.57 4.75 8.23
N VAL A 273 8.55 3.94 7.94
CA VAL A 273 7.34 4.46 7.26
C VAL A 273 6.60 5.50 8.11
N LEU A 274 6.54 5.33 9.44
CA LEU A 274 5.91 6.30 10.33
C LEU A 274 6.72 7.61 10.40
N SER A 275 8.05 7.54 10.40
CA SER A 275 8.93 8.71 10.32
C SER A 275 8.71 9.48 9.03
N LEU A 276 8.70 8.80 7.88
CA LEU A 276 8.42 9.42 6.59
C LEU A 276 7.01 10.04 6.54
N ALA A 277 5.99 9.30 6.99
CA ALA A 277 4.61 9.79 7.02
C ALA A 277 4.46 11.03 7.91
N TYR A 278 5.14 11.04 9.06
CA TYR A 278 5.16 12.20 9.96
C TYR A 278 5.84 13.41 9.32
N LEU A 279 7.05 13.25 8.76
CA LEU A 279 7.79 14.32 8.09
C LEU A 279 7.01 14.89 6.89
N ILE A 280 6.42 14.02 6.06
CA ILE A 280 5.53 14.41 4.96
C ILE A 280 4.34 15.22 5.48
N SER A 281 3.71 14.79 6.57
CA SER A 281 2.51 15.43 7.13
C SER A 281 2.77 16.81 7.71
N VAL A 282 3.99 17.09 8.19
CA VAL A 282 4.36 18.41 8.74
C VAL A 282 4.99 19.33 7.71
N SER A 283 5.44 18.81 6.57
CA SER A 283 6.13 19.58 5.53
C SER A 283 5.18 20.52 4.79
N THR A 284 5.47 21.82 4.86
CA THR A 284 4.78 22.86 4.09
C THR A 284 5.11 22.74 2.59
N HIS A 285 6.33 22.34 2.24
CA HIS A 285 6.75 22.15 0.85
C HIS A 285 5.98 21.02 0.16
N VAL A 286 5.81 19.86 0.82
CA VAL A 286 5.01 18.76 0.29
C VAL A 286 3.56 19.19 0.09
N ARG A 287 3.01 19.97 1.01
CA ARG A 287 1.65 20.51 0.91
C ARG A 287 1.50 21.48 -0.26
N ALA A 288 2.42 22.44 -0.39
CA ALA A 288 2.45 23.37 -1.52
C ALA A 288 2.59 22.65 -2.87
N PHE A 289 3.51 21.69 -2.95
CA PHE A 289 3.68 20.88 -4.15
C PHE A 289 2.41 20.07 -4.49
N SER A 290 1.74 19.49 -3.48
CA SER A 290 0.52 18.71 -3.71
C SER A 290 -0.65 19.53 -4.28
N ALA A 291 -0.64 20.84 -4.07
CA ALA A 291 -1.60 21.80 -4.64
C ALA A 291 -1.19 22.34 -6.01
N SER A 292 0.05 22.10 -6.44
CA SER A 292 0.57 22.59 -7.72
C SER A 292 0.04 21.78 -8.90
N ARG A 293 0.09 22.39 -10.11
CA ARG A 293 -0.24 21.71 -11.36
C ARG A 293 0.69 20.52 -11.67
N TRP A 294 1.91 20.56 -11.19
CA TRP A 294 2.90 19.52 -11.41
C TRP A 294 2.56 18.21 -10.67
N ALA A 295 1.85 18.31 -9.56
CA ALA A 295 1.38 17.12 -8.83
C ALA A 295 0.14 16.47 -9.45
N TRP A 296 -0.48 17.09 -10.49
CA TRP A 296 -1.73 16.60 -11.08
C TRP A 296 -1.69 15.12 -11.50
N PRO A 297 -0.66 14.60 -12.20
CA PRO A 297 -0.63 13.19 -12.59
C PRO A 297 -0.71 12.25 -11.38
N LEU A 298 0.03 12.56 -10.31
CA LEU A 298 0.02 11.78 -9.08
C LEU A 298 -1.31 11.94 -8.30
N VAL A 299 -1.92 13.10 -8.38
CA VAL A 299 -3.22 13.35 -7.73
C VAL A 299 -4.32 12.53 -8.41
N VAL A 300 -4.38 12.54 -9.75
CA VAL A 300 -5.41 11.80 -10.50
C VAL A 300 -5.24 10.28 -10.33
N MET A 301 -4.01 9.76 -10.40
CA MET A 301 -3.72 8.36 -10.10
C MET A 301 -4.17 7.98 -8.69
N GLY A 302 -3.85 8.80 -7.69
CA GLY A 302 -4.23 8.55 -6.30
C GLY A 302 -5.73 8.58 -6.04
N ARG A 303 -6.53 9.33 -6.83
CA ARG A 303 -8.00 9.32 -6.77
C ARG A 303 -8.58 8.04 -7.39
N GLN A 304 -7.94 7.50 -8.41
CA GLN A 304 -8.33 6.29 -9.12
C GLN A 304 -7.48 5.08 -8.71
N ALA A 305 -7.15 4.97 -7.41
CA ALA A 305 -6.12 4.05 -6.93
C ALA A 305 -6.35 2.57 -7.31
N LEU A 306 -7.59 2.07 -7.22
CA LEU A 306 -7.87 0.66 -7.50
C LEU A 306 -7.70 0.31 -8.99
N PRO A 307 -8.33 1.02 -9.96
CA PRO A 307 -8.08 0.73 -11.38
C PRO A 307 -6.62 0.96 -11.79
N VAL A 308 -5.94 1.97 -11.24
CA VAL A 308 -4.51 2.20 -11.50
C VAL A 308 -3.66 1.05 -10.99
N PHE A 309 -3.93 0.55 -9.77
CA PHE A 309 -3.25 -0.63 -9.22
C PHE A 309 -3.51 -1.87 -10.08
N ALA A 310 -4.79 -2.12 -10.41
CA ALA A 310 -5.21 -3.30 -11.18
C ALA A 310 -4.51 -3.38 -12.55
N VAL A 311 -4.62 -2.30 -13.32
CA VAL A 311 -3.99 -2.22 -14.65
C VAL A 311 -2.47 -2.15 -14.53
N GLY A 312 -1.93 -1.44 -13.54
CA GLY A 312 -0.49 -1.37 -13.27
C GLY A 312 0.12 -2.75 -12.99
N THR A 313 -0.59 -3.61 -12.24
CA THR A 313 -0.13 -4.99 -12.00
C THR A 313 -0.09 -5.79 -13.29
N VAL A 314 -1.14 -5.77 -14.12
CA VAL A 314 -1.15 -6.48 -15.41
C VAL A 314 -0.06 -5.94 -16.35
N LEU A 315 0.08 -4.61 -16.43
CA LEU A 315 1.12 -3.97 -17.24
C LEU A 315 2.53 -4.33 -16.77
N SER A 316 2.75 -4.49 -15.46
CA SER A 316 4.08 -4.87 -14.95
C SER A 316 4.48 -6.29 -15.39
N PHE A 317 3.54 -7.23 -15.43
CA PHE A 317 3.80 -8.56 -15.99
C PHE A 317 4.05 -8.52 -17.50
N ALA A 318 3.27 -7.74 -18.25
CA ALA A 318 3.49 -7.52 -19.67
C ALA A 318 4.84 -6.84 -19.93
N ALA A 319 5.23 -5.86 -19.12
CA ALA A 319 6.52 -5.19 -19.19
C ALA A 319 7.70 -6.14 -18.97
N ARG A 320 7.60 -6.99 -17.95
CA ARG A 320 8.62 -8.03 -17.66
C ARG A 320 8.81 -8.98 -18.83
N ALA A 321 7.70 -9.39 -19.47
CA ALA A 321 7.74 -10.22 -20.66
C ALA A 321 8.39 -9.48 -21.84
N ALA A 322 7.97 -8.25 -22.09
CA ALA A 322 8.55 -7.44 -23.16
C ALA A 322 10.06 -7.28 -22.99
N LEU A 323 10.52 -6.94 -21.79
CA LEU A 323 11.95 -6.76 -21.50
C LEU A 323 12.77 -8.06 -21.63
N HIS A 324 12.15 -9.24 -21.50
CA HIS A 324 12.85 -10.52 -21.70
C HIS A 324 13.33 -10.72 -23.15
N TYR A 325 12.57 -10.19 -24.12
CA TYR A 325 12.90 -10.35 -25.56
C TYR A 325 13.93 -9.35 -26.09
N PHE A 326 14.28 -8.35 -25.31
CA PHE A 326 15.22 -7.32 -25.73
C PHE A 326 16.56 -7.47 -25.02
N ASP A 327 17.63 -7.04 -25.68
CA ASP A 327 18.94 -7.00 -25.09
C ASP A 327 18.91 -6.09 -23.83
N PRO A 328 19.31 -6.61 -22.64
CA PRO A 328 19.31 -5.84 -21.39
C PRO A 328 20.23 -4.62 -21.41
N THR A 329 21.11 -4.50 -22.41
CA THR A 329 21.96 -3.30 -22.62
C THR A 329 21.20 -2.15 -23.28
N LEU A 330 20.02 -2.40 -23.87
CA LEU A 330 19.21 -1.38 -24.55
C LEU A 330 18.32 -0.63 -23.55
N THR A 331 18.91 0.34 -22.85
CA THR A 331 18.19 1.18 -21.87
C THR A 331 16.96 1.89 -22.45
N ILE A 332 16.97 2.20 -23.76
CA ILE A 332 15.84 2.85 -24.42
C ILE A 332 14.55 2.01 -24.41
N VAL A 333 14.70 0.68 -24.49
CA VAL A 333 13.52 -0.23 -24.41
C VAL A 333 12.94 -0.17 -23.02
N GLU A 334 13.77 -0.19 -22.00
CA GLU A 334 13.38 -0.05 -20.61
C GLU A 334 12.70 1.30 -20.35
N ASP A 335 13.26 2.40 -20.88
CA ASP A 335 12.66 3.73 -20.81
C ASP A 335 11.24 3.76 -21.40
N VAL A 336 11.07 3.23 -22.61
CA VAL A 336 9.78 3.16 -23.29
C VAL A 336 8.77 2.33 -22.49
N VAL A 337 9.19 1.19 -21.97
CA VAL A 337 8.31 0.28 -21.20
C VAL A 337 7.90 0.93 -19.87
N ILE A 338 8.83 1.47 -19.11
CA ILE A 338 8.53 2.04 -17.78
C ILE A 338 7.81 3.37 -17.89
N LEU A 339 8.33 4.32 -18.70
CA LEU A 339 7.69 5.64 -18.86
C LEU A 339 6.36 5.52 -19.62
N GLY A 340 6.30 4.67 -20.63
CA GLY A 340 5.07 4.36 -21.35
C GLY A 340 3.99 3.74 -20.45
N GLY A 341 4.40 2.80 -19.59
CA GLY A 341 3.52 2.22 -18.56
C GLY A 341 3.00 3.27 -17.57
N LEU A 342 3.87 4.12 -17.04
CA LEU A 342 3.47 5.23 -16.15
C LEU A 342 2.51 6.20 -16.86
N LEU A 343 2.79 6.56 -18.10
CA LEU A 343 1.91 7.40 -18.91
C LEU A 343 0.53 6.74 -19.11
N ALA A 344 0.50 5.45 -19.44
CA ALA A 344 -0.74 4.69 -19.59
C ALA A 344 -1.58 4.70 -18.30
N LEU A 345 -0.94 4.58 -17.13
CA LEU A 345 -1.62 4.66 -15.83
C LEU A 345 -2.19 6.05 -15.53
N VAL A 346 -1.48 7.12 -15.91
CA VAL A 346 -1.97 8.50 -15.79
C VAL A 346 -3.16 8.72 -16.72
N LEU A 347 -3.06 8.27 -17.98
CA LEU A 347 -4.15 8.37 -18.98
C LEU A 347 -5.39 7.59 -18.54
N LEU A 348 -5.22 6.36 -18.04
CA LEU A 348 -6.31 5.57 -17.47
C LEU A 348 -7.03 6.34 -16.34
N ALA A 349 -6.25 6.89 -15.41
CA ALA A 349 -6.80 7.63 -14.28
C ALA A 349 -7.54 8.89 -14.75
N TRP A 350 -7.01 9.59 -15.72
CA TRP A 350 -7.61 10.78 -16.32
C TRP A 350 -8.93 10.47 -17.05
N VAL A 351 -8.93 9.45 -17.90
CA VAL A 351 -10.15 9.00 -18.62
C VAL A 351 -11.25 8.60 -17.62
N LYS A 352 -10.87 7.89 -16.54
CA LYS A 352 -11.82 7.54 -15.46
C LYS A 352 -12.37 8.78 -14.73
N GLU A 353 -11.56 9.81 -14.54
CA GLU A 353 -12.02 11.08 -13.94
C GLU A 353 -12.99 11.82 -14.87
N LEU A 354 -12.68 11.87 -16.18
CA LEU A 354 -13.57 12.45 -17.20
C LEU A 354 -14.91 11.71 -17.30
N SER A 355 -14.88 10.38 -17.34
CA SER A 355 -16.09 9.55 -17.37
C SER A 355 -16.98 9.78 -16.14
N ARG A 356 -16.39 9.92 -14.95
CA ARG A 356 -17.14 10.25 -13.73
C ARG A 356 -17.75 11.64 -13.78
N ALA A 357 -17.02 12.62 -14.32
CA ALA A 357 -17.52 13.98 -14.47
C ALA A 357 -18.69 14.03 -15.47
N ALA A 358 -18.59 13.31 -16.59
CA ALA A 358 -19.64 13.21 -17.59
C ALA A 358 -20.93 12.54 -17.07
N LEU A 359 -20.77 11.57 -16.14
CA LEU A 359 -21.91 10.88 -15.50
C LEU A 359 -22.48 11.63 -14.27
N GLY A 360 -22.05 12.87 -14.01
CA GLY A 360 -22.53 13.68 -12.88
C GLY A 360 -22.18 13.13 -11.49
N ALA A 361 -21.24 12.19 -11.39
CA ALA A 361 -20.84 11.62 -10.12
C ALA A 361 -20.10 12.65 -9.26
N PRO A 362 -20.44 12.79 -7.96
CA PRO A 362 -19.79 13.76 -7.09
C PRO A 362 -18.28 13.50 -6.98
N ARG A 363 -17.50 14.56 -7.12
CA ARG A 363 -16.05 14.47 -6.91
C ARG A 363 -15.77 14.01 -5.48
N PRO A 364 -14.86 13.05 -5.25
CA PRO A 364 -14.44 12.70 -3.90
C PRO A 364 -13.88 13.94 -3.22
N PRO A 365 -14.18 14.17 -1.92
CA PRO A 365 -13.73 15.37 -1.22
C PRO A 365 -12.20 15.46 -1.28
N ILE A 366 -11.72 16.62 -1.75
CA ILE A 366 -10.32 16.99 -1.61
C ILE A 366 -10.14 17.33 -0.14
N VAL A 367 -9.34 16.55 0.58
CA VAL A 367 -8.91 16.92 1.94
C VAL A 367 -7.83 18.00 1.77
N THR A 368 -8.27 19.24 1.54
CA THR A 368 -7.44 20.42 1.73
C THR A 368 -7.52 20.77 3.20
N GLU A 369 -6.45 20.51 3.94
CA GLU A 369 -6.27 21.07 5.28
C GLU A 369 -5.99 22.58 5.11
N GLU A 370 -7.03 23.40 5.04
CA GLU A 370 -6.92 24.82 5.41
C GLU A 370 -7.26 24.94 6.90
N PRO A 371 -6.33 25.34 7.74
CA PRO A 371 -6.66 25.75 9.08
C PRO A 371 -7.34 27.12 9.00
N GLY A 372 -8.68 27.16 9.04
CA GLY A 372 -9.40 28.40 9.32
C GLY A 372 -10.51 28.86 8.38
N GLN A 373 -10.84 28.14 7.30
CA GLN A 373 -12.02 28.51 6.50
C GLN A 373 -13.14 27.46 6.61
N VAL A 374 -14.18 27.86 7.33
CA VAL A 374 -15.47 27.17 7.36
C VAL A 374 -16.08 27.28 5.96
N ALA A 375 -16.21 26.17 5.23
CA ALA A 375 -16.99 26.14 4.01
C ALA A 375 -18.45 26.43 4.35
N VAL A 376 -18.90 27.64 4.07
CA VAL A 376 -20.32 28.00 4.09
C VAL A 376 -21.00 27.24 2.95
N PRO A 377 -22.06 26.46 3.20
CA PRO A 377 -22.82 25.81 2.13
C PRO A 377 -23.43 26.90 1.25
N ARG A 378 -23.10 26.94 -0.03
CA ARG A 378 -23.80 27.77 -1.00
C ARG A 378 -25.24 27.27 -1.05
N SER A 379 -26.16 28.09 -0.53
CA SER A 379 -27.59 27.94 -0.73
C SER A 379 -27.90 27.92 -2.24
N ARG A 380 -28.66 26.91 -2.67
CA ARG A 380 -29.25 26.91 -4.02
C ARG A 380 -30.16 28.13 -4.14
N PRO A 381 -30.11 28.90 -5.24
CA PRO A 381 -31.11 29.88 -5.49
C PRO A 381 -32.45 29.17 -5.69
N ALA A 382 -33.48 29.67 -4.99
CA ALA A 382 -34.84 29.23 -5.18
C ALA A 382 -35.24 29.54 -6.65
N GLN A 383 -35.69 28.51 -7.36
CA GLN A 383 -36.40 28.70 -8.63
C GLN A 383 -37.82 29.16 -8.27
N ILE A 384 -38.13 30.36 -8.73
CA ILE A 384 -39.52 30.87 -8.89
C ILE A 384 -40.10 30.32 -10.17
#